data_50f5d2fd3d36ca935d4bcea9339b0d07
#
_entry.id   50f5d2fd3d36ca935d4bcea9339b0d07
#
_cell.length_a   1.000
_cell.length_b   1.000
_cell.length_c   1.000
_cell.angle_alpha   90.00
_cell.angle_beta   90.00
_cell.angle_gamma   90.00
#
_symmetry.space_group_name_H-M   'P 1'
#
loop_
_entity.id
_entity.type
_entity.pdbx_description
1 polymer ?
#
loop_
_entity_poly.entity_id
_entity_poly.type
_entity_poly.pdbx_seq_one_letter_code
_entity_poly.pdbx_strand_id
1 'polypeptide(L)'
;MIQQESRLKVADNTGAIELLCIRVMGGSTRRYAAIGDVIVATVKDATPGGVVKKGDVVKAVVVRTVNKTRRKDGSYIRFDENAAVIIKDDKNPRGTRIFGPVARELRDKQFMKIVSLAPEVL
;
A
#
# COMPACT_ATOMS: atom_id res chain seq x y z
N MET A 1 11.09 -5.15 3.91
CA MET A 1 10.02 -5.64 3.03
C MET A 1 8.82 -6.07 3.85
N ILE A 2 7.66 -6.08 3.25
CA ILE A 2 6.42 -6.40 3.94
C ILE A 2 6.18 -7.89 3.88
N GLN A 3 5.83 -8.48 5.01
CA GLN A 3 5.54 -9.90 5.11
C GLN A 3 4.28 -10.11 5.95
N GLN A 4 3.86 -11.37 6.07
CA GLN A 4 2.75 -11.72 6.95
C GLN A 4 3.00 -11.18 8.36
N GLU A 5 1.97 -10.58 8.95
CA GLU A 5 2.00 -9.92 10.26
C GLU A 5 2.74 -8.58 10.32
N SER A 6 3.24 -8.08 9.20
CA SER A 6 3.76 -6.70 9.16
C SER A 6 2.62 -5.71 9.32
N ARG A 7 2.89 -4.62 10.04
CA ARG A 7 1.93 -3.54 10.20
C ARG A 7 2.31 -2.38 9.29
N LEU A 8 1.30 -1.76 8.66
CA LEU A 8 1.49 -0.66 7.73
C LEU A 8 0.53 0.46 8.08
N LYS A 9 0.96 1.67 7.82
CA LYS A 9 0.08 2.84 7.86
C LYS A 9 -0.74 2.90 6.58
N VAL A 10 -1.87 3.59 6.64
CA VAL A 10 -2.74 3.76 5.47
C VAL A 10 -2.56 5.17 4.93
N ALA A 11 -2.27 5.29 3.65
CA ALA A 11 -1.95 6.56 3.00
C ALA A 11 -3.14 7.12 2.21
N ASP A 12 -4.36 6.82 2.64
CA ASP A 12 -5.56 7.32 1.96
C ASP A 12 -6.62 7.78 2.95
N ASN A 13 -7.73 8.31 2.40
CA ASN A 13 -8.81 8.86 3.20
C ASN A 13 -10.00 7.90 3.37
N THR A 14 -9.76 6.58 3.31
CA THR A 14 -10.82 5.60 3.54
C THR A 14 -11.27 5.51 5.00
N GLY A 15 -10.50 6.09 5.91
CA GLY A 15 -10.76 6.00 7.35
C GLY A 15 -9.91 4.97 8.05
N ALA A 16 -9.29 4.05 7.35
CA ALA A 16 -8.35 3.11 7.94
C ALA A 16 -7.07 3.84 8.36
N ILE A 17 -6.53 3.48 9.52
CA ILE A 17 -5.32 4.09 10.08
C ILE A 17 -4.16 3.11 10.02
N GLU A 18 -4.40 1.85 10.38
CA GLU A 18 -3.37 0.82 10.42
C GLU A 18 -3.89 -0.49 9.85
N LEU A 19 -3.04 -1.16 9.08
CA LEU A 19 -3.31 -2.48 8.50
C LEU A 19 -2.33 -3.50 9.06
N LEU A 20 -2.81 -4.75 9.20
CA LEU A 20 -1.96 -5.91 9.47
C LEU A 20 -1.95 -6.79 8.24
N CYS A 21 -0.78 -7.03 7.66
CA CYS A 21 -0.65 -7.89 6.50
C CYS A 21 -0.96 -9.34 6.87
N ILE A 22 -1.97 -9.92 6.23
CA ILE A 22 -2.33 -11.32 6.42
C ILE A 22 -1.60 -12.19 5.41
N ARG A 23 -1.51 -11.75 4.16
CA ARG A 23 -0.98 -12.54 3.07
C ARG A 23 -0.46 -11.65 1.96
N VAL A 24 0.63 -12.09 1.33
CA VAL A 24 1.17 -11.44 0.13
C VAL A 24 0.60 -12.16 -1.09
N MET A 25 -0.01 -11.40 -2.00
CA MET A 25 -0.56 -11.95 -3.25
C MET A 25 0.57 -12.28 -4.23
N GLY A 26 0.35 -13.28 -5.08
CA GLY A 26 1.31 -13.60 -6.13
C GLY A 26 1.82 -15.04 -6.09
N GLY A 27 1.09 -15.94 -5.47
CA GLY A 27 1.41 -17.36 -5.44
C GLY A 27 1.75 -17.88 -4.05
N SER A 28 1.73 -19.19 -3.90
CA SER A 28 1.89 -19.85 -2.60
C SER A 28 3.30 -19.71 -2.00
N THR A 29 4.29 -19.39 -2.83
CA THR A 29 5.68 -19.25 -2.40
C THR A 29 6.07 -17.81 -2.09
N ARG A 30 5.19 -16.85 -2.33
CA ARG A 30 5.49 -15.45 -2.14
C ARG A 30 5.49 -15.10 -0.66
N ARG A 31 6.65 -14.67 -0.14
CA ARG A 31 6.80 -14.34 1.28
C ARG A 31 6.79 -12.84 1.56
N TYR A 32 7.30 -12.03 0.62
CA TYR A 32 7.54 -10.61 0.86
C TYR A 32 6.87 -9.77 -0.21
N ALA A 33 6.33 -8.63 0.20
CA ALA A 33 5.80 -7.62 -0.69
C ALA A 33 6.75 -6.44 -0.74
N ALA A 34 7.00 -5.96 -1.94
CA ALA A 34 7.73 -4.72 -2.19
C ALA A 34 6.75 -3.66 -2.68
N ILE A 35 7.26 -2.46 -2.99
CA ILE A 35 6.45 -1.39 -3.55
C ILE A 35 5.76 -1.87 -4.84
N GLY A 36 4.45 -1.64 -4.92
CA GLY A 36 3.65 -2.05 -6.06
C GLY A 36 3.05 -3.44 -5.96
N ASP A 37 3.37 -4.18 -4.91
CA ASP A 37 2.77 -5.49 -4.68
C ASP A 37 1.48 -5.36 -3.90
N VAL A 38 0.55 -6.27 -4.18
CA VAL A 38 -0.76 -6.30 -3.51
C VAL A 38 -0.71 -7.27 -2.35
N ILE A 39 -1.27 -6.84 -1.23
CA ILE A 39 -1.41 -7.67 -0.03
C ILE A 39 -2.88 -7.77 0.37
N VAL A 40 -3.20 -8.83 1.10
CA VAL A 40 -4.46 -8.94 1.84
C VAL A 40 -4.17 -8.55 3.28
N ALA A 41 -4.97 -7.65 3.83
CA ALA A 41 -4.71 -7.11 5.16
C ALA A 41 -6.00 -6.96 5.95
N THR A 42 -5.86 -6.96 7.28
CA THR A 42 -6.95 -6.66 8.22
C THR A 42 -6.79 -5.24 8.71
N VAL A 43 -7.88 -4.49 8.77
CA VAL A 43 -7.89 -3.14 9.34
C VAL A 43 -7.83 -3.27 10.87
N LYS A 44 -6.71 -2.83 11.45
CA LYS A 44 -6.49 -2.92 12.91
C LYS A 44 -6.96 -1.68 13.64
N ASP A 45 -6.98 -0.54 12.96
CA ASP A 45 -7.45 0.72 13.52
C ASP A 45 -8.09 1.53 12.43
N ALA A 46 -9.22 2.16 12.73
CA ALA A 46 -9.97 2.95 11.76
C ALA A 46 -10.75 4.07 12.45
N THR A 47 -10.94 5.15 11.71
CA THR A 47 -11.79 6.28 12.14
C THR A 47 -13.25 5.87 12.04
N PRO A 48 -14.09 6.13 13.06
CA PRO A 48 -15.53 5.85 12.97
C PRO A 48 -16.16 6.58 11.78
N GLY A 49 -17.05 5.88 11.06
CA GLY A 49 -17.79 6.47 9.94
C GLY A 49 -17.04 6.47 8.61
N GLY A 50 -15.85 5.87 8.55
CA GLY A 50 -15.12 5.76 7.28
C GLY A 50 -15.67 4.70 6.35
N VAL A 51 -15.08 4.61 5.16
CA VAL A 51 -15.46 3.63 4.13
C VAL A 51 -15.18 2.20 4.61
N VAL A 52 -14.10 2.02 5.37
CA VAL A 52 -13.73 0.74 5.96
C VAL A 52 -13.79 0.82 7.47
N LYS A 53 -14.03 -0.31 8.11
CA LYS A 53 -14.18 -0.42 9.56
C LYS A 53 -13.12 -1.33 10.14
N LYS A 54 -12.84 -1.16 11.43
CA LYS A 54 -11.94 -2.03 12.17
C LYS A 54 -12.40 -3.48 12.03
N GLY A 55 -11.46 -4.37 11.70
CA GLY A 55 -11.73 -5.79 11.51
C GLY A 55 -12.02 -6.19 10.06
N ASP A 56 -12.24 -5.23 9.17
CA ASP A 56 -12.46 -5.55 7.77
C ASP A 56 -11.21 -6.15 7.13
N VAL A 57 -11.42 -7.11 6.22
CA VAL A 57 -10.35 -7.68 5.40
C VAL A 57 -10.38 -6.99 4.05
N VAL A 58 -9.25 -6.41 3.66
CA VAL A 58 -9.15 -5.58 2.45
C VAL A 58 -7.93 -5.97 1.64
N LYS A 59 -7.95 -5.62 0.36
CA LYS A 59 -6.76 -5.65 -0.49
C LYS A 59 -6.11 -4.28 -0.47
N ALA A 60 -4.79 -4.26 -0.45
CA ALA A 60 -4.03 -3.02 -0.45
C ALA A 60 -2.77 -3.17 -1.29
N VAL A 61 -2.31 -2.07 -1.86
CA VAL A 61 -1.04 -2.03 -2.57
C VAL A 61 -0.03 -1.26 -1.73
N VAL A 62 1.19 -1.80 -1.64
CA VAL A 62 2.28 -1.16 -0.89
C VAL A 62 2.80 0.03 -1.69
N VAL A 63 2.76 1.22 -1.12
CA VAL A 63 3.18 2.46 -1.79
C VAL A 63 4.49 3.01 -1.24
N ARG A 64 4.84 2.67 0.00
CA ARG A 64 6.08 3.10 0.67
C ARG A 64 6.64 1.96 1.50
N THR A 65 7.96 1.82 1.52
CA THR A 65 8.63 0.88 2.40
C THR A 65 9.84 1.53 3.06
N VAL A 66 10.15 1.10 4.28
CA VAL A 66 11.38 1.50 4.98
C VAL A 66 12.60 0.86 4.33
N ASN A 67 12.46 -0.36 3.83
CA ASN A 67 13.54 -1.05 3.13
C ASN A 67 13.84 -0.39 1.80
N LYS A 68 15.13 -0.38 1.45
CA LYS A 68 15.58 0.15 0.16
C LYS A 68 15.02 -0.66 -1.00
N THR A 69 14.53 0.04 -2.00
CA THR A 69 14.13 -0.55 -3.28
C THR A 69 15.12 -0.12 -4.34
N ARG A 70 15.78 -1.08 -4.98
CA ARG A 70 16.72 -0.80 -6.06
C ARG A 70 15.94 -0.48 -7.34
N ARG A 71 16.36 0.58 -8.02
CA ARG A 71 15.80 0.99 -9.30
C ARG A 71 16.68 0.54 -10.45
N LYS A 72 16.12 0.54 -11.65
CA LYS A 72 16.82 0.09 -12.86
C LYS A 72 18.07 0.90 -13.17
N ASP A 73 18.09 2.17 -12.77
CA ASP A 73 19.24 3.07 -12.99
C ASP A 73 20.35 2.92 -11.94
N GLY A 74 20.22 1.97 -11.02
CA GLY A 74 21.17 1.73 -9.96
C GLY A 74 20.97 2.55 -8.70
N SER A 75 20.03 3.50 -8.70
CA SER A 75 19.68 4.25 -7.50
C SER A 75 18.78 3.43 -6.58
N TYR A 76 18.60 3.94 -5.35
CA TYR A 76 17.74 3.32 -4.35
C TYR A 76 16.74 4.34 -3.86
N ILE A 77 15.55 3.87 -3.49
CA ILE A 77 14.57 4.68 -2.80
C ILE A 77 14.15 3.97 -1.51
N ARG A 78 13.95 4.75 -0.46
CA ARG A 78 13.35 4.27 0.80
C ARG A 78 12.56 5.41 1.42
N PHE A 79 11.63 5.05 2.29
CA PHE A 79 10.77 5.99 2.98
C PHE A 79 10.93 5.82 4.49
N ASP A 80 10.37 6.75 5.26
CA ASP A 80 10.44 6.73 6.72
C ASP A 80 9.47 5.71 7.34
N GLU A 81 8.50 5.24 6.57
CA GLU A 81 7.48 4.33 7.07
C GLU A 81 7.01 3.38 5.99
N ASN A 82 6.42 2.27 6.40
CA ASN A 82 5.70 1.36 5.51
C ASN A 82 4.27 1.85 5.39
N ALA A 83 3.78 2.01 4.18
CA ALA A 83 2.42 2.48 3.95
C ALA A 83 1.79 1.78 2.75
N ALA A 84 0.47 1.66 2.81
CA ALA A 84 -0.33 1.03 1.77
C ALA A 84 -1.57 1.85 1.48
N VAL A 85 -2.14 1.64 0.29
CA VAL A 85 -3.40 2.24 -0.13
C VAL A 85 -4.40 1.12 -0.36
N ILE A 86 -5.59 1.24 0.21
CA ILE A 86 -6.65 0.25 0.05
C ILE A 86 -7.21 0.34 -1.36
N ILE A 87 -7.30 -0.81 -2.03
CA ILE A 87 -7.74 -0.88 -3.42
C ILE A 87 -8.95 -1.78 -3.57
N LYS A 88 -9.64 -1.59 -4.70
CA LYS A 88 -10.70 -2.49 -5.17
C LYS A 88 -10.07 -3.63 -5.98
N ASP A 89 -10.89 -4.60 -6.37
CA ASP A 89 -10.44 -5.72 -7.20
C ASP A 89 -9.91 -5.28 -8.57
N ASP A 90 -10.35 -4.13 -9.06
CA ASP A 90 -9.93 -3.56 -10.35
C ASP A 90 -8.68 -2.70 -10.27
N LYS A 91 -7.96 -2.74 -9.16
CA LYS A 91 -6.74 -1.97 -8.87
C LYS A 91 -6.96 -0.46 -8.69
N ASN A 92 -8.20 0.00 -8.62
CA ASN A 92 -8.50 1.40 -8.33
C ASN A 92 -8.54 1.62 -6.81
N PRO A 93 -8.08 2.78 -6.31
CA PRO A 93 -8.15 3.06 -4.89
C PRO A 93 -9.60 3.20 -4.43
N ARG A 94 -9.89 2.75 -3.22
CA ARG A 94 -11.21 2.92 -2.62
C ARG A 94 -11.45 4.33 -2.11
N GLY A 95 -10.38 5.00 -1.72
CA GLY A 95 -10.44 6.39 -1.30
C GLY A 95 -10.35 7.34 -2.48
N THR A 96 -10.56 8.63 -2.21
CA THR A 96 -10.50 9.69 -3.20
C THR A 96 -9.24 10.54 -3.09
N ARG A 97 -8.46 10.38 -2.01
CA ARG A 97 -7.24 11.16 -1.76
C ARG A 97 -6.12 10.25 -1.29
N ILE A 98 -4.91 10.60 -1.68
CA ILE A 98 -3.69 9.93 -1.24
C ILE A 98 -2.87 10.92 -0.41
N PHE A 99 -2.33 10.47 0.72
CA PHE A 99 -1.53 11.30 1.62
C PHE A 99 -0.04 10.92 1.52
N GLY A 100 0.79 11.93 1.37
CA GLY A 100 2.23 11.76 1.31
C GLY A 100 2.73 11.24 -0.03
N PRO A 101 4.06 11.05 -0.15
CA PRO A 101 4.65 10.61 -1.41
C PRO A 101 4.39 9.13 -1.67
N VAL A 102 4.37 8.78 -2.95
CA VAL A 102 4.37 7.38 -3.39
C VAL A 102 5.54 7.16 -4.34
N ALA A 103 5.98 5.91 -4.45
CA ALA A 103 7.07 5.58 -5.36
C ALA A 103 6.55 5.47 -6.80
N ARG A 104 7.36 5.93 -7.76
CA ARG A 104 6.98 5.90 -9.18
C ARG A 104 6.89 4.49 -9.75
N GLU A 105 7.40 3.47 -9.06
CA GLU A 105 7.27 2.06 -9.44
C GLU A 105 5.81 1.63 -9.57
N LEU A 106 4.88 2.32 -8.91
CA LEU A 106 3.45 2.05 -9.04
C LEU A 106 2.94 2.26 -10.47
N ARG A 107 3.55 3.17 -11.21
CA ARG A 107 3.20 3.39 -12.63
C ARG A 107 3.50 2.14 -13.47
N ASP A 108 4.64 1.51 -13.22
CA ASP A 108 5.04 0.30 -13.94
C ASP A 108 4.14 -0.90 -13.58
N LYS A 109 3.54 -0.88 -12.40
CA LYS A 109 2.61 -1.91 -11.93
C LYS A 109 1.15 -1.61 -12.27
N GLN A 110 0.91 -0.57 -13.05
CA GLN A 110 -0.42 -0.19 -13.55
C GLN A 110 -1.38 0.39 -12.49
N PHE A 111 -0.84 1.00 -11.45
CA PHE A 111 -1.64 1.74 -10.47
C PHE A 111 -1.70 3.23 -10.82
N MET A 112 -2.12 3.52 -12.03
CA MET A 112 -2.07 4.89 -12.57
C MET A 112 -2.94 5.87 -11.81
N LYS A 113 -4.10 5.42 -11.33
CA LYS A 113 -4.99 6.31 -10.58
C LYS A 113 -4.40 6.73 -9.24
N ILE A 114 -3.70 5.82 -8.58
CA ILE A 114 -2.98 6.15 -7.34
C ILE A 114 -1.89 7.18 -7.62
N VAL A 115 -1.12 6.98 -8.69
CA VAL A 115 -0.06 7.92 -9.08
C VAL A 115 -0.66 9.30 -9.37
N SER A 116 -1.81 9.36 -10.06
CA SER A 116 -2.42 10.64 -10.41
C SER A 116 -3.02 11.37 -9.20
N LEU A 117 -3.44 10.64 -8.17
CA LEU A 117 -4.00 11.24 -6.95
C LEU A 117 -2.92 11.62 -5.94
N ALA A 118 -1.73 11.06 -6.04
CA ALA A 118 -0.66 11.30 -5.08
C ALA A 118 -0.16 12.75 -5.17
N PRO A 119 0.09 13.40 -4.02
CA PRO A 119 0.61 14.77 -4.03
C PRO A 119 2.05 14.85 -4.51
N GLU A 120 2.80 13.76 -4.39
CA GLU A 120 4.19 13.69 -4.80
C GLU A 120 4.54 12.28 -5.23
N VAL A 121 5.25 12.14 -6.34
CA VAL A 121 5.70 10.85 -6.87
C VAL A 121 7.22 10.87 -6.91
N LEU A 122 7.84 10.01 -6.14
CA LEU A 122 9.31 9.89 -6.03
C LEU A 122 9.82 8.61 -6.75
#